data_9e3dc88bb317e3b107be47eea0530643
#
_entry.id   9e3dc88bb317e3b107be47eea0530643
#
_cell.length_a   1.000
_cell.length_b   1.000
_cell.length_c   1.000
_cell.angle_alpha   90.00
_cell.angle_beta   90.00
_cell.angle_gamma   90.00
#
_symmetry.space_group_name_H-M   'P 1'
#
loop_
_entity.id
_entity.type
_entity.pdbx_description
1 polymer ?
#
loop_
_entity_poly.entity_id
_entity_poly.type
_entity_poly.pdbx_seq_one_letter_code
_entity_poly.pdbx_strand_id
1 'polypeptide(L)'
;MQTLYNVTTLESEVKPGEPQKILQNHFDQTRQLFVHLTYFLTEVCRYAETDAHHRAGKHLPTFEDLHVNTKLAGNKILWKILDEVSFKEALTKTKPQQIINKELVKKIYVKLVDTTEYKSYLSKQGRDGKDERDMLEFVLDKMMLAEENFTSYMEENFSNWEDDGEMVIQLLANILQKPGSPDFKEMISGEKKEFASNLLKTVLEKSEYLQSLIIPKLKNWDPERIALLDMILMKMGVSEFLYFETIPPKVTINEYIDLAKDYSTPQSGQFVNGILDNIHKELVTQGKMQKVDYKKV
;
A
#
# COMPACT_ATOMS: atom_id res chain seq x y z
N MET A 1 6.46 4.37 -11.74
CA MET A 1 7.89 4.10 -11.61
C MET A 1 8.21 2.62 -11.85
N GLN A 2 7.89 1.68 -10.97
CA GLN A 2 8.19 0.23 -11.08
C GLN A 2 7.78 -0.38 -12.43
N THR A 3 6.58 -0.06 -12.93
CA THR A 3 6.12 -0.55 -14.25
C THR A 3 7.03 -0.07 -15.39
N LEU A 4 7.46 1.20 -15.36
CA LEU A 4 8.40 1.73 -16.35
C LEU A 4 9.76 1.06 -16.25
N TYR A 5 10.25 0.84 -15.03
CA TYR A 5 11.50 0.12 -14.80
C TYR A 5 11.42 -1.30 -15.37
N ASN A 6 10.38 -2.04 -15.02
CA ASN A 6 10.17 -3.40 -15.54
C ASN A 6 10.13 -3.43 -17.07
N VAL A 7 9.34 -2.52 -17.69
CA VAL A 7 9.23 -2.43 -19.14
C VAL A 7 10.57 -2.07 -19.81
N THR A 8 11.36 -1.18 -19.18
CA THR A 8 12.65 -0.75 -19.76
C THR A 8 13.75 -1.80 -19.60
N THR A 9 13.65 -2.68 -18.59
CA THR A 9 14.62 -3.76 -18.34
C THR A 9 14.28 -5.07 -19.03
N LEU A 10 13.10 -5.19 -19.69
CA LEU A 10 12.76 -6.37 -20.47
C LEU A 10 13.70 -6.49 -21.68
N GLU A 11 14.33 -7.66 -21.83
CA GLU A 11 15.19 -7.98 -23.00
C GLU A 11 14.41 -8.23 -24.29
N SER A 12 13.08 -8.37 -24.21
CA SER A 12 12.20 -8.65 -25.34
C SER A 12 11.43 -7.40 -25.79
N GLU A 13 11.07 -7.35 -27.08
CA GLU A 13 10.16 -6.31 -27.59
C GLU A 13 8.84 -6.31 -26.81
N VAL A 14 8.52 -5.16 -26.22
CA VAL A 14 7.30 -4.95 -25.44
C VAL A 14 6.09 -4.89 -26.38
N LYS A 15 5.16 -5.81 -26.22
CA LYS A 15 3.95 -5.87 -27.05
C LYS A 15 2.99 -4.73 -26.72
N PRO A 16 2.21 -4.24 -27.70
CA PRO A 16 1.16 -3.26 -27.45
C PRO A 16 0.21 -3.70 -26.34
N GLY A 17 -0.01 -2.83 -25.33
CA GLY A 17 -0.88 -3.10 -24.17
C GLY A 17 -0.24 -3.91 -23.04
N GLU A 18 0.97 -4.42 -23.19
CA GLU A 18 1.69 -5.15 -22.12
C GLU A 18 2.03 -4.25 -20.91
N PRO A 19 2.52 -3.00 -21.09
CA PRO A 19 2.77 -2.10 -19.96
C PRO A 19 1.54 -1.84 -19.10
N GLN A 20 0.36 -1.68 -19.72
CA GLN A 20 -0.90 -1.49 -19.01
C GLN A 20 -1.32 -2.74 -18.22
N LYS A 21 -1.04 -3.95 -18.75
CA LYS A 21 -1.27 -5.21 -18.03
C LYS A 21 -0.34 -5.32 -16.81
N ILE A 22 0.93 -4.93 -16.95
CA ILE A 22 1.89 -4.91 -15.84
C ILE A 22 1.42 -3.93 -14.76
N LEU A 23 1.00 -2.71 -15.15
CA LEU A 23 0.45 -1.74 -14.21
C LEU A 23 -0.80 -2.27 -13.49
N GLN A 24 -1.72 -2.92 -14.23
CA GLN A 24 -2.91 -3.52 -13.63
C GLN A 24 -2.56 -4.64 -12.65
N ASN A 25 -1.55 -5.46 -12.97
CA ASN A 25 -1.06 -6.50 -12.07
C ASN A 25 -0.50 -5.92 -10.78
N HIS A 26 0.23 -4.80 -10.81
CA HIS A 26 0.70 -4.13 -9.60
C HIS A 26 -0.48 -3.66 -8.73
N PHE A 27 -1.52 -3.04 -9.31
CA PHE A 27 -2.73 -2.69 -8.57
C PHE A 27 -3.44 -3.91 -7.96
N ASP A 28 -3.47 -5.03 -8.69
CA ASP A 28 -4.07 -6.27 -8.18
C ASP A 28 -3.23 -6.88 -7.05
N GLN A 29 -1.90 -6.81 -7.11
CA GLN A 29 -0.99 -7.24 -6.03
C GLN A 29 -1.19 -6.40 -4.77
N THR A 30 -1.24 -5.07 -4.89
CA THR A 30 -1.50 -4.18 -3.75
C THR A 30 -2.85 -4.48 -3.11
N ARG A 31 -3.89 -4.75 -3.93
CA ARG A 31 -5.20 -5.16 -3.41
C ARG A 31 -5.15 -6.51 -2.71
N GLN A 32 -4.42 -7.50 -3.25
CA GLN A 32 -4.24 -8.80 -2.61
C GLN A 32 -3.59 -8.65 -1.23
N LEU A 33 -2.54 -7.85 -1.15
CA LEU A 33 -1.85 -7.52 0.10
C LEU A 33 -2.80 -6.91 1.13
N PHE A 34 -3.59 -5.90 0.73
CA PHE A 34 -4.56 -5.23 1.59
C PHE A 34 -5.65 -6.18 2.11
N VAL A 35 -6.21 -7.00 1.22
CA VAL A 35 -7.22 -8.01 1.60
C VAL A 35 -6.62 -9.05 2.54
N HIS A 36 -5.38 -9.48 2.28
CA HIS A 36 -4.71 -10.47 3.12
C HIS A 36 -4.41 -9.92 4.51
N LEU A 37 -3.87 -8.70 4.62
CA LEU A 37 -3.62 -8.05 5.91
C LEU A 37 -4.92 -7.93 6.73
N THR A 38 -5.99 -7.48 6.07
CA THR A 38 -7.31 -7.36 6.72
C THR A 38 -7.84 -8.73 7.16
N TYR A 39 -7.73 -9.74 6.29
CA TYR A 39 -8.16 -11.10 6.61
C TYR A 39 -7.36 -11.68 7.77
N PHE A 40 -6.03 -11.47 7.80
CA PHE A 40 -5.18 -11.95 8.88
C PHE A 40 -5.61 -11.34 10.23
N LEU A 41 -5.87 -10.03 10.29
CA LEU A 41 -6.42 -9.37 11.48
C LEU A 41 -7.73 -10.03 11.93
N THR A 42 -8.64 -10.30 10.97
CA THR A 42 -9.92 -10.94 11.31
C THR A 42 -9.73 -12.34 11.89
N GLU A 43 -8.80 -13.12 11.36
CA GLU A 43 -8.52 -14.48 11.83
C GLU A 43 -7.86 -14.48 13.24
N VAL A 44 -6.96 -13.53 13.52
CA VAL A 44 -6.40 -13.37 14.87
C VAL A 44 -7.50 -13.05 15.87
N CYS A 45 -8.39 -12.11 15.55
CA CYS A 45 -9.47 -11.73 16.45
C CYS A 45 -10.50 -12.85 16.64
N ARG A 46 -10.82 -13.58 15.59
CA ARG A 46 -11.79 -14.70 15.62
C ARG A 46 -11.21 -15.97 16.24
N TYR A 47 -9.89 -16.04 16.39
CA TYR A 47 -9.26 -17.21 17.03
C TYR A 47 -9.77 -17.45 18.46
N ALA A 48 -10.31 -16.42 19.14
CA ALA A 48 -10.99 -16.55 20.42
C ALA A 48 -12.08 -17.62 20.43
N GLU A 49 -12.86 -17.78 19.34
CA GLU A 49 -13.87 -18.83 19.20
C GLU A 49 -13.23 -20.21 19.05
N THR A 50 -12.15 -20.30 18.26
CA THR A 50 -11.39 -21.53 18.09
C THR A 50 -10.75 -21.99 19.39
N ASP A 51 -10.16 -21.05 20.15
CA ASP A 51 -9.56 -21.32 21.47
C ASP A 51 -10.63 -21.79 22.48
N ALA A 52 -11.77 -21.12 22.51
CA ALA A 52 -12.90 -21.51 23.37
C ALA A 52 -13.37 -22.96 23.06
N HIS A 53 -13.49 -23.28 21.77
CA HIS A 53 -13.90 -24.61 21.34
C HIS A 53 -12.86 -25.69 21.71
N HIS A 54 -11.57 -25.41 21.48
CA HIS A 54 -10.48 -26.31 21.85
C HIS A 54 -10.40 -26.53 23.36
N ARG A 55 -10.54 -25.47 24.16
CA ARG A 55 -10.50 -25.56 25.62
C ARG A 55 -11.67 -26.36 26.18
N ALA A 56 -12.87 -26.09 25.68
CA ALA A 56 -14.07 -26.85 26.08
C ALA A 56 -14.00 -28.34 25.71
N GLY A 57 -13.26 -28.67 24.62
CA GLY A 57 -13.07 -30.06 24.17
C GLY A 57 -11.98 -30.85 24.89
N LYS A 58 -11.31 -30.30 25.93
CA LYS A 58 -10.34 -31.04 26.74
C LYS A 58 -11.01 -32.20 27.50
N HIS A 59 -10.28 -33.29 27.74
CA HIS A 59 -10.79 -34.43 28.48
C HIS A 59 -11.28 -34.07 29.91
N LEU A 60 -10.60 -33.11 30.56
CA LEU A 60 -10.96 -32.55 31.87
C LEU A 60 -10.88 -31.03 31.81
N PRO A 61 -11.89 -30.37 31.24
CA PRO A 61 -11.89 -28.92 31.15
C PRO A 61 -12.07 -28.28 32.53
N THR A 62 -11.29 -27.24 32.83
CA THR A 62 -11.46 -26.41 34.01
C THR A 62 -12.67 -25.48 33.84
N PHE A 63 -13.09 -24.81 34.92
CA PHE A 63 -14.11 -23.78 34.84
C PHE A 63 -13.73 -22.67 33.86
N GLU A 64 -12.47 -22.24 33.86
CA GLU A 64 -11.91 -21.24 32.94
C GLU A 64 -11.92 -21.72 31.49
N ASP A 65 -11.65 -23.02 31.25
CA ASP A 65 -11.70 -23.62 29.91
C ASP A 65 -13.12 -23.61 29.30
N LEU A 66 -14.16 -23.73 30.18
CA LEU A 66 -15.56 -23.70 29.76
C LEU A 66 -16.13 -22.29 29.63
N HIS A 67 -15.43 -21.26 30.16
CA HIS A 67 -15.91 -19.87 30.18
C HIS A 67 -14.96 -18.91 29.50
N VAL A 68 -14.33 -19.32 28.39
CA VAL A 68 -13.48 -18.45 27.58
C VAL A 68 -14.30 -17.29 27.05
N ASN A 69 -13.80 -16.05 27.31
CA ASN A 69 -14.49 -14.86 26.83
C ASN A 69 -14.20 -14.60 25.35
N THR A 70 -15.20 -14.73 24.51
CA THR A 70 -15.12 -14.52 23.05
C THR A 70 -15.48 -13.08 22.62
N LYS A 71 -15.43 -12.11 23.53
CA LYS A 71 -15.81 -10.71 23.25
C LYS A 71 -15.11 -10.14 22.01
N LEU A 72 -13.81 -10.47 21.81
CA LEU A 72 -13.03 -9.99 20.67
C LEU A 72 -13.57 -10.52 19.35
N ALA A 73 -13.91 -11.80 19.25
CA ALA A 73 -14.48 -12.38 18.04
C ALA A 73 -15.85 -11.75 17.67
N GLY A 74 -16.58 -11.26 18.65
CA GLY A 74 -17.84 -10.52 18.44
C GLY A 74 -17.65 -9.00 18.30
N ASN A 75 -16.45 -8.49 18.06
CA ASN A 75 -16.18 -7.06 17.89
C ASN A 75 -17.02 -6.47 16.74
N LYS A 76 -17.74 -5.37 17.01
CA LYS A 76 -18.71 -4.80 16.07
C LYS A 76 -18.06 -4.22 14.81
N ILE A 77 -16.83 -3.68 14.92
CA ILE A 77 -16.10 -3.14 13.77
C ILE A 77 -15.61 -4.30 12.90
N LEU A 78 -15.09 -5.35 13.53
CA LEU A 78 -14.70 -6.58 12.85
C LEU A 78 -15.85 -7.15 12.03
N TRP A 79 -17.04 -7.26 12.62
CA TRP A 79 -18.22 -7.79 11.92
C TRP A 79 -18.71 -6.89 10.79
N LYS A 80 -18.57 -5.56 10.90
CA LYS A 80 -18.84 -4.67 9.78
C LYS A 80 -17.93 -4.94 8.59
N ILE A 81 -16.64 -5.22 8.83
CA ILE A 81 -15.70 -5.59 7.76
C ILE A 81 -16.08 -6.95 7.17
N LEU A 82 -16.33 -7.95 8.01
CA LEU A 82 -16.70 -9.31 7.58
C LEU A 82 -18.02 -9.36 6.80
N ASP A 83 -18.97 -8.48 7.11
CA ASP A 83 -20.26 -8.41 6.44
C ASP A 83 -20.25 -7.58 5.16
N GLU A 84 -19.19 -6.78 4.95
CA GLU A 84 -19.07 -5.96 3.75
C GLU A 84 -19.02 -6.81 2.48
N VAL A 85 -19.91 -6.51 1.53
CA VAL A 85 -20.05 -7.28 0.28
C VAL A 85 -18.76 -7.27 -0.53
N SER A 86 -18.11 -6.10 -0.63
CA SER A 86 -16.85 -5.95 -1.36
C SER A 86 -15.72 -6.78 -0.75
N PHE A 87 -15.70 -6.95 0.59
CA PHE A 87 -14.74 -7.81 1.26
C PHE A 87 -15.00 -9.30 0.97
N LYS A 88 -16.25 -9.76 1.07
CA LYS A 88 -16.64 -11.15 0.76
C LYS A 88 -16.26 -11.54 -0.68
N GLU A 89 -16.50 -10.65 -1.63
CA GLU A 89 -16.11 -10.86 -3.03
C GLU A 89 -14.57 -10.85 -3.19
N ALA A 90 -13.87 -9.94 -2.51
CA ALA A 90 -12.42 -9.89 -2.51
C ALA A 90 -11.81 -11.18 -1.93
N LEU A 91 -12.35 -11.71 -0.82
CA LEU A 91 -11.94 -13.01 -0.25
C LEU A 91 -12.13 -14.17 -1.23
N THR A 92 -13.23 -14.17 -1.98
CA THR A 92 -13.51 -15.20 -2.99
C THR A 92 -12.50 -15.14 -4.15
N LYS A 93 -12.09 -13.93 -4.55
CA LYS A 93 -11.16 -13.71 -5.65
C LYS A 93 -9.71 -13.97 -5.23
N THR A 94 -9.26 -13.46 -4.07
CA THR A 94 -7.86 -13.52 -3.64
C THR A 94 -7.52 -14.77 -2.85
N LYS A 95 -8.53 -15.44 -2.26
CA LYS A 95 -8.42 -16.69 -1.50
C LYS A 95 -7.33 -16.67 -0.41
N PRO A 96 -7.29 -15.68 0.46
CA PRO A 96 -6.25 -15.54 1.48
C PRO A 96 -6.21 -16.73 2.45
N GLN A 97 -7.33 -17.47 2.60
CA GLN A 97 -7.43 -18.69 3.40
C GLN A 97 -6.49 -19.82 2.94
N GLN A 98 -5.99 -19.78 1.70
CA GLN A 98 -5.07 -20.79 1.16
C GLN A 98 -3.63 -20.55 1.55
N ILE A 99 -3.26 -19.30 1.85
CA ILE A 99 -1.88 -18.89 2.15
C ILE A 99 -1.68 -18.49 3.62
N ILE A 100 -2.77 -18.29 4.38
CA ILE A 100 -2.66 -17.84 5.77
C ILE A 100 -1.93 -18.87 6.65
N ASN A 101 -0.98 -18.37 7.43
CA ASN A 101 -0.26 -19.17 8.42
C ASN A 101 -1.09 -19.28 9.73
N LYS A 102 -1.82 -20.36 9.88
CA LYS A 102 -2.70 -20.60 11.04
C LYS A 102 -1.94 -20.74 12.36
N GLU A 103 -0.71 -21.26 12.33
CA GLU A 103 0.12 -21.35 13.54
C GLU A 103 0.60 -19.98 13.98
N LEU A 104 0.88 -19.08 13.04
CA LEU A 104 1.23 -17.70 13.35
C LEU A 104 0.02 -16.94 13.91
N VAL A 105 -1.17 -17.12 13.34
CA VAL A 105 -2.44 -16.58 13.89
C VAL A 105 -2.61 -17.00 15.34
N LYS A 106 -2.47 -18.31 15.62
CA LYS A 106 -2.54 -18.87 16.98
C LYS A 106 -1.48 -18.26 17.90
N LYS A 107 -0.23 -18.18 17.46
CA LYS A 107 0.88 -17.61 18.23
C LYS A 107 0.60 -16.17 18.64
N ILE A 108 0.14 -15.35 17.72
CA ILE A 108 -0.22 -13.94 17.97
C ILE A 108 -1.37 -13.86 18.96
N TYR A 109 -2.43 -14.66 18.78
CA TYR A 109 -3.56 -14.68 19.70
C TYR A 109 -3.17 -15.12 21.12
N VAL A 110 -2.34 -16.15 21.26
CA VAL A 110 -1.85 -16.59 22.58
C VAL A 110 -1.08 -15.50 23.28
N LYS A 111 -0.20 -14.78 22.57
CA LYS A 111 0.48 -13.60 23.13
C LYS A 111 -0.51 -12.49 23.54
N LEU A 112 -1.54 -12.24 22.71
CA LEU A 112 -2.57 -11.23 22.97
C LEU A 112 -3.30 -11.49 24.30
N VAL A 113 -3.67 -12.75 24.58
CA VAL A 113 -4.42 -13.14 25.78
C VAL A 113 -3.67 -12.76 27.08
N ASP A 114 -2.35 -12.76 27.05
CA ASP A 114 -1.52 -12.44 28.21
C ASP A 114 -1.37 -10.94 28.47
N THR A 115 -1.73 -10.09 27.49
CA THR A 115 -1.58 -8.63 27.61
C THR A 115 -2.55 -7.99 28.60
N THR A 116 -2.14 -6.90 29.22
CA THR A 116 -2.98 -6.10 30.12
C THR A 116 -4.12 -5.41 29.38
N GLU A 117 -3.87 -5.00 28.16
CA GLU A 117 -4.82 -4.33 27.27
C GLU A 117 -5.99 -5.25 26.91
N TYR A 118 -5.70 -6.50 26.56
CA TYR A 118 -6.74 -7.50 26.27
C TYR A 118 -7.56 -7.83 27.51
N LYS A 119 -6.91 -8.07 28.65
CA LYS A 119 -7.61 -8.31 29.93
C LYS A 119 -8.50 -7.14 30.34
N SER A 120 -8.00 -5.91 30.18
CA SER A 120 -8.78 -4.69 30.43
C SER A 120 -9.98 -4.57 29.48
N TYR A 121 -9.78 -4.86 28.18
CA TYR A 121 -10.88 -4.87 27.21
C TYR A 121 -11.95 -5.90 27.55
N LEU A 122 -11.57 -7.09 28.01
CA LEU A 122 -12.53 -8.14 28.40
C LEU A 122 -13.31 -7.78 29.69
N SER A 123 -12.68 -7.08 30.66
CA SER A 123 -13.30 -6.72 31.94
C SER A 123 -14.37 -5.63 31.81
N LYS A 124 -14.32 -4.79 30.77
CA LYS A 124 -15.30 -3.75 30.51
C LYS A 124 -16.66 -4.35 30.16
N GLN A 125 -17.71 -3.91 30.89
CA GLN A 125 -19.08 -4.28 30.55
C GLN A 125 -19.54 -3.51 29.31
N GLY A 126 -20.23 -4.20 28.40
CA GLY A 126 -20.74 -3.60 27.17
C GLY A 126 -19.72 -3.56 26.03
N ARG A 127 -20.08 -2.84 24.96
CA ARG A 127 -19.32 -2.72 23.71
C ARG A 127 -19.35 -1.27 23.25
N ASP A 128 -18.44 -0.47 23.79
CA ASP A 128 -18.22 0.91 23.35
C ASP A 128 -17.42 0.92 22.05
N GLY A 129 -17.83 1.76 21.09
CA GLY A 129 -17.21 1.82 19.77
C GLY A 129 -15.73 2.23 19.82
N LYS A 130 -15.32 3.02 20.82
CA LYS A 130 -13.93 3.39 21.04
C LYS A 130 -13.12 2.19 21.51
N ASP A 131 -13.61 1.47 22.53
CA ASP A 131 -12.92 0.29 23.07
C ASP A 131 -12.79 -0.82 22.02
N GLU A 132 -13.82 -1.00 21.18
CA GLU A 132 -13.82 -1.96 20.09
C GLU A 132 -12.73 -1.63 19.04
N ARG A 133 -12.60 -0.35 18.69
CA ARG A 133 -11.57 0.14 17.77
C ARG A 133 -10.17 0.03 18.36
N ASP A 134 -9.97 0.61 19.54
CA ASP A 134 -8.66 0.67 20.21
C ASP A 134 -8.07 -0.74 20.37
N MET A 135 -8.92 -1.76 20.58
CA MET A 135 -8.48 -3.16 20.64
C MET A 135 -8.05 -3.69 19.28
N LEU A 136 -8.76 -3.39 18.20
CA LEU A 136 -8.33 -3.83 16.85
C LEU A 136 -7.05 -3.13 16.40
N GLU A 137 -6.90 -1.84 16.70
CA GLU A 137 -5.65 -1.10 16.46
C GLU A 137 -4.49 -1.70 17.27
N PHE A 138 -4.73 -2.05 18.53
CA PHE A 138 -3.73 -2.71 19.37
C PHE A 138 -3.31 -4.07 18.80
N VAL A 139 -4.26 -4.88 18.31
CA VAL A 139 -3.95 -6.15 17.67
C VAL A 139 -3.12 -5.94 16.40
N LEU A 140 -3.49 -4.98 15.56
CA LEU A 140 -2.75 -4.67 14.35
C LEU A 140 -1.32 -4.19 14.68
N ASP A 141 -1.19 -3.11 15.48
CA ASP A 141 0.08 -2.41 15.65
C ASP A 141 1.04 -3.15 16.60
N LYS A 142 0.53 -3.67 17.72
CA LYS A 142 1.35 -4.21 18.80
C LYS A 142 1.48 -5.73 18.76
N MET A 143 0.53 -6.43 18.18
CA MET A 143 0.54 -7.88 18.15
C MET A 143 0.93 -8.46 16.80
N MET A 144 0.49 -7.84 15.70
CA MET A 144 0.84 -8.29 14.35
C MET A 144 2.11 -7.61 13.85
N LEU A 145 2.10 -6.29 13.66
CA LEU A 145 3.22 -5.56 13.04
C LEU A 145 4.50 -5.53 13.88
N ALA A 146 4.40 -5.67 15.20
CA ALA A 146 5.55 -5.79 16.09
C ALA A 146 6.10 -7.24 16.19
N GLU A 147 5.44 -8.23 15.60
CA GLU A 147 5.91 -9.63 15.60
C GLU A 147 6.78 -9.90 14.37
N GLU A 148 8.09 -10.12 14.56
CA GLU A 148 9.05 -10.38 13.49
C GLU A 148 8.64 -11.53 12.56
N ASN A 149 8.04 -12.60 13.10
CA ASN A 149 7.57 -13.70 12.26
C ASN A 149 6.39 -13.28 11.37
N PHE A 150 5.63 -12.24 11.74
CA PHE A 150 4.56 -11.72 10.89
C PHE A 150 5.12 -10.89 9.74
N THR A 151 6.08 -10.00 10.01
CA THR A 151 6.73 -9.21 8.96
C THR A 151 7.46 -10.11 7.97
N SER A 152 8.24 -11.08 8.44
CA SER A 152 8.90 -12.08 7.58
C SER A 152 7.89 -12.89 6.75
N TYR A 153 6.76 -13.30 7.36
CA TYR A 153 5.71 -13.99 6.64
C TYR A 153 5.09 -13.11 5.54
N MET A 154 4.90 -11.81 5.78
CA MET A 154 4.39 -10.89 4.76
C MET A 154 5.39 -10.69 3.62
N GLU A 155 6.68 -10.52 3.92
CA GLU A 155 7.77 -10.41 2.93
C GLU A 155 7.90 -11.66 2.05
N GLU A 156 7.78 -12.85 2.64
CA GLU A 156 7.85 -14.12 1.91
C GLU A 156 6.67 -14.34 0.94
N ASN A 157 5.49 -13.84 1.28
CA ASN A 157 4.27 -14.09 0.50
C ASN A 157 3.87 -12.94 -0.43
N PHE A 158 4.38 -11.72 -0.19
CA PHE A 158 4.04 -10.52 -0.92
C PHE A 158 5.29 -9.73 -1.30
N SER A 159 5.75 -9.89 -2.53
CA SER A 159 6.94 -9.21 -3.04
C SER A 159 6.84 -7.68 -3.02
N ASN A 160 5.63 -7.15 -2.91
CA ASN A 160 5.34 -5.72 -2.79
C ASN A 160 5.13 -5.25 -1.34
N TRP A 161 5.51 -6.07 -0.33
CA TRP A 161 5.35 -5.68 1.09
C TRP A 161 6.19 -4.46 1.46
N GLU A 162 7.46 -4.42 1.05
CA GLU A 162 8.34 -3.26 1.31
C GLU A 162 7.81 -1.97 0.68
N ASP A 163 7.25 -2.05 -0.54
CA ASP A 163 6.79 -0.88 -1.28
C ASP A 163 5.39 -0.39 -0.86
N ASP A 164 4.46 -1.33 -0.65
CA ASP A 164 3.04 -1.03 -0.46
C ASP A 164 2.58 -1.20 1.00
N GLY A 165 3.39 -1.84 1.85
CA GLY A 165 3.01 -2.26 3.21
C GLY A 165 2.53 -1.08 4.06
N GLU A 166 3.28 0.02 4.11
CA GLU A 166 2.91 1.20 4.88
C GLU A 166 1.56 1.77 4.43
N MET A 167 1.35 1.88 3.13
CA MET A 167 0.09 2.38 2.57
C MET A 167 -1.09 1.48 2.92
N VAL A 168 -0.96 0.16 2.80
CA VAL A 168 -2.07 -0.75 3.10
C VAL A 168 -2.36 -0.83 4.60
N ILE A 169 -1.35 -0.71 5.46
CA ILE A 169 -1.50 -0.58 6.91
C ILE A 169 -2.30 0.68 7.24
N GLN A 170 -1.93 1.82 6.66
CA GLN A 170 -2.64 3.08 6.87
C GLN A 170 -4.08 3.03 6.37
N LEU A 171 -4.35 2.36 5.24
CA LEU A 171 -5.71 2.15 4.75
C LEU A 171 -6.54 1.31 5.73
N LEU A 172 -5.97 0.23 6.27
CA LEU A 172 -6.65 -0.58 7.29
C LEU A 172 -6.92 0.21 8.56
N ALA A 173 -5.93 0.95 9.07
CA ALA A 173 -6.09 1.82 10.24
C ALA A 173 -7.22 2.85 10.03
N ASN A 174 -7.30 3.47 8.85
CA ASN A 174 -8.38 4.40 8.52
C ASN A 174 -9.77 3.72 8.53
N ILE A 175 -9.87 2.48 8.06
CA ILE A 175 -11.12 1.69 8.13
C ILE A 175 -11.50 1.41 9.58
N LEU A 176 -10.54 1.06 10.43
CA LEU A 176 -10.79 0.82 11.85
C LEU A 176 -11.28 2.09 12.56
N GLN A 177 -10.70 3.25 12.23
CA GLN A 177 -11.09 4.54 12.81
C GLN A 177 -12.45 5.03 12.34
N LYS A 178 -12.76 4.85 11.07
CA LYS A 178 -14.02 5.25 10.45
C LYS A 178 -14.62 4.06 9.70
N PRO A 179 -15.23 3.11 10.42
CA PRO A 179 -15.86 1.96 9.80
C PRO A 179 -17.12 2.39 9.04
N GLY A 180 -16.89 3.01 7.87
CA GLY A 180 -17.88 3.25 6.84
C GLY A 180 -18.09 1.99 6.01
N SER A 181 -18.44 2.14 4.73
CA SER A 181 -18.43 1.03 3.77
C SER A 181 -17.08 1.04 3.03
N PRO A 182 -16.07 0.32 3.54
CA PRO A 182 -14.80 0.24 2.84
C PRO A 182 -14.99 -0.51 1.53
N ASP A 183 -14.52 0.05 0.42
CA ASP A 183 -14.57 -0.63 -0.86
C ASP A 183 -13.26 -1.40 -1.11
N PHE A 184 -13.30 -2.70 -0.85
CA PHE A 184 -12.18 -3.60 -1.13
C PHE A 184 -11.98 -3.92 -2.62
N LYS A 185 -12.90 -3.47 -3.50
CA LYS A 185 -12.74 -3.57 -4.96
C LYS A 185 -11.99 -2.38 -5.52
N GLU A 186 -12.28 -1.17 -5.00
CA GLU A 186 -11.74 0.11 -5.46
C GLU A 186 -10.83 0.76 -4.42
N MET A 187 -9.76 0.07 -4.02
CA MET A 187 -8.75 0.61 -3.13
C MET A 187 -8.09 1.88 -3.69
N ILE A 188 -7.94 1.95 -5.01
CA ILE A 188 -7.43 3.11 -5.74
C ILE A 188 -8.57 3.68 -6.58
N SER A 189 -8.88 4.97 -6.42
CA SER A 189 -9.94 5.64 -7.18
C SER A 189 -9.71 5.54 -8.69
N GLY A 190 -10.81 5.54 -9.46
CA GLY A 190 -10.76 5.53 -10.93
C GLY A 190 -9.88 6.65 -11.49
N GLU A 191 -9.95 7.85 -10.90
CA GLU A 191 -9.12 9.01 -11.26
C GLU A 191 -7.62 8.74 -11.09
N LYS A 192 -7.21 8.12 -9.96
CA LYS A 192 -5.81 7.76 -9.74
C LYS A 192 -5.32 6.67 -10.68
N LYS A 193 -6.18 5.70 -11.02
CA LYS A 193 -5.86 4.66 -12.02
C LYS A 193 -5.67 5.27 -13.41
N GLU A 194 -6.55 6.18 -13.77
CA GLU A 194 -6.47 6.91 -15.05
C GLU A 194 -5.20 7.76 -15.13
N PHE A 195 -4.89 8.50 -14.06
CA PHE A 195 -3.64 9.25 -13.95
C PHE A 195 -2.42 8.34 -14.17
N ALA A 196 -2.33 7.23 -13.44
CA ALA A 196 -1.21 6.31 -13.56
C ALA A 196 -1.09 5.70 -14.97
N SER A 197 -2.23 5.34 -15.58
CA SER A 197 -2.27 4.82 -16.96
C SER A 197 -1.82 5.86 -17.99
N ASN A 198 -2.31 7.09 -17.86
CA ASN A 198 -1.96 8.20 -18.73
C ASN A 198 -0.48 8.58 -18.59
N LEU A 199 0.05 8.64 -17.37
CA LEU A 199 1.46 8.91 -17.13
C LEU A 199 2.36 7.83 -17.75
N LEU A 200 2.05 6.55 -17.49
CA LEU A 200 2.76 5.41 -18.10
C LEU A 200 2.79 5.52 -19.63
N LYS A 201 1.63 5.71 -20.23
CA LYS A 201 1.48 5.85 -21.70
C LYS A 201 2.30 7.02 -22.23
N THR A 202 2.18 8.20 -21.60
CA THR A 202 2.87 9.43 -22.04
C THR A 202 4.38 9.27 -21.98
N VAL A 203 4.92 8.69 -20.90
CA VAL A 203 6.37 8.46 -20.76
C VAL A 203 6.88 7.50 -21.84
N LEU A 204 6.14 6.44 -22.14
CA LEU A 204 6.54 5.45 -23.16
C LEU A 204 6.46 6.06 -24.57
N GLU A 205 5.34 6.70 -24.92
CA GLU A 205 5.13 7.26 -26.27
C GLU A 205 6.02 8.47 -26.57
N LYS A 206 6.39 9.25 -25.54
CA LYS A 206 7.20 10.47 -25.68
C LYS A 206 8.63 10.29 -25.20
N SER A 207 9.09 9.06 -24.96
CA SER A 207 10.37 8.76 -24.31
C SER A 207 11.55 9.49 -24.93
N GLU A 208 11.68 9.48 -26.28
CA GLU A 208 12.76 10.18 -27.01
C GLU A 208 12.68 11.71 -26.84
N TYR A 209 11.48 12.28 -26.96
CA TYR A 209 11.27 13.72 -26.78
C TYR A 209 11.60 14.15 -25.34
N LEU A 210 11.12 13.41 -24.35
CA LEU A 210 11.42 13.69 -22.94
C LEU A 210 12.93 13.62 -22.68
N GLN A 211 13.59 12.62 -23.22
CA GLN A 211 15.04 12.46 -23.12
C GLN A 211 15.80 13.61 -23.80
N SER A 212 15.31 14.11 -24.93
CA SER A 212 15.91 15.25 -25.61
C SER A 212 15.86 16.56 -24.81
N LEU A 213 14.90 16.68 -23.88
CA LEU A 213 14.84 17.82 -22.92
C LEU A 213 15.75 17.64 -21.71
N ILE A 214 15.99 16.38 -21.31
CA ILE A 214 16.79 16.05 -20.12
C ILE A 214 18.29 16.11 -20.44
N ILE A 215 18.74 15.45 -21.52
CA ILE A 215 20.17 15.32 -21.88
C ILE A 215 20.92 16.66 -21.85
N PRO A 216 20.41 17.77 -22.45
CA PRO A 216 21.14 19.05 -22.44
C PRO A 216 21.34 19.64 -21.03
N LYS A 217 20.61 19.14 -20.02
CA LYS A 217 20.72 19.61 -18.62
C LYS A 217 21.73 18.82 -17.81
N LEU A 218 22.23 17.72 -18.33
CA LEU A 218 23.20 16.83 -17.70
C LEU A 218 24.64 17.37 -17.81
N LYS A 219 24.82 18.68 -17.55
CA LYS A 219 26.16 19.31 -17.56
C LYS A 219 27.09 18.58 -16.59
N ASN A 220 28.24 18.13 -17.09
CA ASN A 220 29.25 17.37 -16.33
C ASN A 220 28.86 15.94 -15.95
N TRP A 221 27.76 15.39 -16.47
CA TRP A 221 27.35 14.00 -16.29
C TRP A 221 27.32 13.30 -17.64
N ASP A 222 27.90 12.11 -17.68
CA ASP A 222 27.80 11.24 -18.84
C ASP A 222 26.40 10.60 -18.85
N PRO A 223 25.58 10.83 -19.90
CA PRO A 223 24.24 10.25 -19.97
C PRO A 223 24.20 8.73 -19.86
N GLU A 224 25.26 8.02 -20.29
CA GLU A 224 25.36 6.57 -20.21
C GLU A 224 25.62 6.06 -18.78
N ARG A 225 26.05 6.94 -17.89
CA ARG A 225 26.36 6.62 -16.48
C ARG A 225 25.25 6.99 -15.52
N ILE A 226 24.14 7.54 -16.00
CA ILE A 226 23.01 7.89 -15.16
C ILE A 226 22.25 6.62 -14.80
N ALA A 227 21.89 6.49 -13.52
CA ALA A 227 21.07 5.40 -13.07
C ALA A 227 19.75 5.36 -13.89
N LEU A 228 19.38 4.18 -14.37
CA LEU A 228 18.14 4.00 -15.13
C LEU A 228 16.93 4.56 -14.40
N LEU A 229 16.89 4.37 -13.08
CA LEU A 229 15.80 4.85 -12.25
C LEU A 229 15.72 6.38 -12.22
N ASP A 230 16.85 7.07 -12.11
CA ASP A 230 16.89 8.53 -12.14
C ASP A 230 16.39 9.06 -13.49
N MET A 231 16.77 8.43 -14.58
CA MET A 231 16.27 8.78 -15.91
C MET A 231 14.76 8.57 -16.05
N ILE A 232 14.23 7.49 -15.49
CA ILE A 232 12.77 7.22 -15.44
C ILE A 232 12.06 8.30 -14.65
N LEU A 233 12.54 8.63 -13.45
CA LEU A 233 11.95 9.66 -12.58
C LEU A 233 11.95 11.04 -13.26
N MET A 234 13.05 11.41 -13.90
CA MET A 234 13.11 12.65 -14.67
C MET A 234 12.14 12.66 -15.85
N LYS A 235 12.02 11.57 -16.61
CA LYS A 235 11.03 11.45 -17.71
C LYS A 235 9.60 11.56 -17.19
N MET A 236 9.27 10.95 -16.06
CA MET A 236 7.97 11.07 -15.41
C MET A 236 7.70 12.53 -14.99
N GLY A 237 8.63 13.19 -14.31
CA GLY A 237 8.50 14.58 -13.88
C GLY A 237 8.31 15.56 -15.04
N VAL A 238 9.10 15.42 -16.11
CA VAL A 238 8.96 16.25 -17.32
C VAL A 238 7.63 15.97 -18.02
N SER A 239 7.15 14.72 -18.03
CA SER A 239 5.81 14.39 -18.55
C SER A 239 4.72 15.11 -17.77
N GLU A 240 4.79 15.15 -16.45
CA GLU A 240 3.82 15.87 -15.63
C GLU A 240 3.85 17.37 -15.89
N PHE A 241 5.03 17.96 -16.07
CA PHE A 241 5.14 19.38 -16.41
C PHE A 241 4.40 19.71 -17.69
N LEU A 242 4.52 18.88 -18.71
CA LEU A 242 4.04 19.16 -20.06
C LEU A 242 2.59 18.73 -20.31
N TYR A 243 2.13 17.66 -19.70
CA TYR A 243 0.89 16.98 -20.09
C TYR A 243 -0.14 16.84 -18.97
N PHE A 244 0.18 17.23 -17.72
CA PHE A 244 -0.74 17.10 -16.58
C PHE A 244 -0.99 18.46 -15.95
N GLU A 245 -1.96 19.20 -16.50
CA GLU A 245 -2.23 20.58 -16.16
C GLU A 245 -2.63 20.80 -14.68
N THR A 246 -3.28 19.79 -14.07
CA THR A 246 -3.80 19.87 -12.70
C THR A 246 -2.75 19.67 -11.61
N ILE A 247 -1.54 19.21 -11.95
CA ILE A 247 -0.48 18.95 -10.97
C ILE A 247 0.47 20.14 -10.88
N PRO A 248 0.57 20.81 -9.71
CA PRO A 248 1.49 21.92 -9.54
C PRO A 248 2.96 21.44 -9.65
N PRO A 249 3.84 22.17 -10.36
CA PRO A 249 5.24 21.77 -10.56
C PRO A 249 6.03 21.49 -9.27
N LYS A 250 5.73 22.22 -8.19
CA LYS A 250 6.35 21.97 -6.89
C LYS A 250 5.99 20.61 -6.31
N VAL A 251 4.76 20.18 -6.51
CA VAL A 251 4.31 18.83 -6.08
C VAL A 251 5.07 17.79 -6.89
N THR A 252 5.06 17.90 -8.22
CA THR A 252 5.85 17.01 -9.11
C THR A 252 7.30 16.89 -8.65
N ILE A 253 8.00 18.02 -8.45
CA ILE A 253 9.41 18.00 -8.05
C ILE A 253 9.60 17.27 -6.72
N ASN A 254 8.80 17.59 -5.70
CA ASN A 254 8.92 16.99 -4.37
C ASN A 254 8.68 15.47 -4.42
N GLU A 255 7.62 15.01 -5.08
CA GLU A 255 7.31 13.57 -5.19
C GLU A 255 8.46 12.80 -5.86
N TYR A 256 9.05 13.34 -6.94
CA TYR A 256 10.16 12.64 -7.61
C TYR A 256 11.49 12.73 -6.86
N ILE A 257 11.70 13.76 -6.03
CA ILE A 257 12.84 13.81 -5.09
C ILE A 257 12.71 12.71 -4.04
N ASP A 258 11.51 12.54 -3.47
CA ASP A 258 11.29 11.55 -2.43
C ASP A 258 11.40 10.13 -3.01
N LEU A 259 10.80 9.86 -4.17
CA LEU A 259 11.01 8.60 -4.88
C LEU A 259 12.50 8.33 -5.21
N ALA A 260 13.27 9.35 -5.58
CA ALA A 260 14.70 9.19 -5.85
C ALA A 260 15.50 8.85 -4.59
N LYS A 261 15.14 9.41 -3.42
CA LYS A 261 15.77 9.08 -2.14
C LYS A 261 15.48 7.66 -1.69
N ASP A 262 14.22 7.21 -1.90
CA ASP A 262 13.76 5.91 -1.41
C ASP A 262 14.27 4.75 -2.29
N TYR A 263 14.36 4.96 -3.59
CA TYR A 263 14.59 3.87 -4.56
C TYR A 263 15.88 3.97 -5.37
N SER A 264 16.68 5.04 -5.25
CA SER A 264 17.92 5.20 -6.00
C SER A 264 19.12 5.42 -5.05
N THR A 265 20.10 6.24 -5.46
CA THR A 265 21.28 6.50 -4.65
C THR A 265 21.06 7.68 -3.68
N PRO A 266 21.83 7.79 -2.59
CA PRO A 266 21.72 8.92 -1.66
C PRO A 266 21.85 10.30 -2.31
N GLN A 267 22.52 10.40 -3.46
CA GLN A 267 22.71 11.64 -4.22
C GLN A 267 21.62 11.90 -5.24
N SER A 268 20.83 10.88 -5.60
CA SER A 268 19.82 10.96 -6.66
C SER A 268 18.74 12.00 -6.37
N GLY A 269 18.33 12.18 -5.12
CA GLY A 269 17.34 13.20 -4.76
C GLY A 269 17.80 14.62 -5.14
N GLN A 270 19.06 14.98 -4.87
CA GLN A 270 19.61 16.29 -5.24
C GLN A 270 19.80 16.42 -6.74
N PHE A 271 20.26 15.36 -7.39
CA PHE A 271 20.45 15.30 -8.83
C PHE A 271 19.14 15.49 -9.59
N VAL A 272 18.12 14.69 -9.29
CA VAL A 272 16.79 14.79 -9.91
C VAL A 272 16.17 16.15 -9.68
N ASN A 273 16.27 16.71 -8.45
CA ASN A 273 15.81 18.04 -8.14
C ASN A 273 16.46 19.09 -9.05
N GLY A 274 17.79 19.09 -9.15
CA GLY A 274 18.52 20.07 -9.95
C GLY A 274 18.15 20.05 -11.43
N ILE A 275 17.96 18.86 -12.00
CA ILE A 275 17.56 18.68 -13.40
C ILE A 275 16.11 19.12 -13.62
N LEU A 276 15.16 18.65 -12.79
CA LEU A 276 13.75 19.02 -12.92
C LEU A 276 13.49 20.50 -12.71
N ASP A 277 14.14 21.14 -11.71
CA ASP A 277 14.01 22.58 -11.49
C ASP A 277 14.55 23.40 -12.68
N ASN A 278 15.67 22.97 -13.28
CA ASN A 278 16.23 23.62 -14.45
C ASN A 278 15.29 23.51 -15.66
N ILE A 279 14.76 22.31 -15.93
CA ILE A 279 13.80 22.08 -17.03
C ILE A 279 12.51 22.87 -16.78
N HIS A 280 11.99 22.86 -15.56
CA HIS A 280 10.82 23.64 -15.19
C HIS A 280 10.98 25.12 -15.51
N LYS A 281 12.09 25.75 -15.07
CA LYS A 281 12.38 27.17 -15.34
C LYS A 281 12.44 27.48 -16.84
N GLU A 282 13.04 26.58 -17.61
CA GLU A 282 13.12 26.74 -19.05
C GLU A 282 11.75 26.61 -19.72
N LEU A 283 10.96 25.61 -19.37
CA LEU A 283 9.62 25.40 -19.92
C LEU A 283 8.68 26.60 -19.61
N VAL A 284 8.80 27.18 -18.41
CA VAL A 284 8.09 28.43 -18.05
C VAL A 284 8.52 29.57 -18.94
N THR A 285 9.83 29.79 -19.12
CA THR A 285 10.37 30.87 -19.97
C THR A 285 9.95 30.71 -21.44
N GLN A 286 9.85 29.47 -21.92
CA GLN A 286 9.44 29.16 -23.28
C GLN A 286 7.90 29.18 -23.47
N GLY A 287 7.11 29.38 -22.40
CA GLY A 287 5.64 29.34 -22.45
C GLY A 287 5.07 27.95 -22.82
N LYS A 288 5.85 26.89 -22.60
CA LYS A 288 5.46 25.50 -22.96
C LYS A 288 4.68 24.77 -21.88
N MET A 289 4.48 25.36 -20.72
CA MET A 289 3.71 24.76 -19.62
C MET A 289 2.30 25.34 -19.59
N GLN A 290 1.31 24.45 -19.63
CA GLN A 290 -0.09 24.78 -19.38
C GLN A 290 -0.45 24.21 -18.00
N LYS A 291 -0.59 25.08 -16.98
CA LYS A 291 -0.94 24.69 -15.62
C LYS A 291 -2.17 25.46 -15.15
N VAL A 292 -3.08 24.76 -14.47
CA VAL A 292 -4.25 25.38 -13.85
C VAL A 292 -3.80 26.28 -12.71
N ASP A 293 -4.23 27.54 -12.73
CA ASP A 293 -3.95 28.51 -11.67
C ASP A 293 -5.01 28.41 -10.57
N TYR A 294 -4.75 27.58 -9.55
CA TYR A 294 -5.66 27.40 -8.41
C TYR A 294 -5.84 28.65 -7.52
N LYS A 295 -5.10 29.73 -7.76
CA LYS A 295 -5.28 31.00 -7.05
C LYS A 295 -6.37 31.88 -7.64
N LYS A 296 -6.96 31.47 -8.76
CA LYS A 296 -8.00 32.24 -9.48
C LYS A 296 -9.39 31.59 -9.40
N VAL A 297 -9.57 30.55 -8.56
CA VAL A 297 -10.88 29.92 -8.29
C VAL A 297 -11.32 30.25 -6.89
#